data_95a77d65381622352fe793b383f36a6d
#
_entry.id   95a77d65381622352fe793b383f36a6d
#
_cell.length_a   1.000
_cell.length_b   1.000
_cell.length_c   1.000
_cell.angle_alpha   90.00
_cell.angle_beta   90.00
_cell.angle_gamma   90.00
#
_symmetry.space_group_name_H-M   'P 1'
#
loop_
_entity.id
_entity.type
_entity.pdbx_description
1 polymer ?
#
loop_
_entity_poly.entity_id
_entity_poly.type
_entity_poly.pdbx_seq_one_letter_code
_entity_poly.pdbx_strand_id
1 'polypeptide(L)'
;MNFGQLLRSDVIAAVAALVLLFVMALDWYSTVAGKEARRIETLSQPGGAAAGEVEREVRETARFAAEDAERNAWQVSGALDRIILLGLLTTVTLAIAAAFLRAAGKRFRPPATPSALAALAGTLTAVLVAYRAFDEPGLDEATTVESGLPLALVVLGVIALSCHAAVREEGRGGNGCP
;
A
#
# COMPACT_ATOMS: atom_id res chain seq x y z
N MET A 1 13.73 -26.10 1.38
CA MET A 1 12.62 -25.25 1.85
C MET A 1 11.41 -26.14 2.04
N ASN A 2 10.89 -26.26 3.25
CA ASN A 2 9.73 -27.11 3.56
C ASN A 2 8.46 -26.25 3.54
N PHE A 3 7.80 -26.19 2.39
CA PHE A 3 6.53 -25.46 2.24
C PHE A 3 5.40 -26.02 3.14
N GLY A 4 5.51 -27.25 3.61
CA GLY A 4 4.56 -27.86 4.55
C GLY A 4 4.57 -27.26 5.98
N GLN A 5 5.54 -26.39 6.30
CA GLN A 5 5.61 -25.68 7.58
C GLN A 5 5.02 -24.26 7.52
N LEU A 6 4.65 -23.78 6.32
CA LEU A 6 3.98 -22.48 6.15
C LEU A 6 2.54 -22.60 6.66
N LEU A 7 2.21 -21.74 7.60
CA LEU A 7 0.82 -21.56 8.02
C LEU A 7 0.05 -20.83 6.90
N ARG A 8 -1.23 -21.11 6.77
CA ARG A 8 -2.08 -20.40 5.80
C ARG A 8 -2.03 -18.88 6.01
N SER A 9 -1.96 -18.46 7.26
CA SER A 9 -1.83 -17.06 7.66
C SER A 9 -0.55 -16.38 7.11
N ASP A 10 0.58 -17.10 7.07
CA ASP A 10 1.83 -16.54 6.52
C ASP A 10 1.76 -16.34 5.00
N VAL A 11 1.14 -17.29 4.30
CA VAL A 11 0.95 -17.20 2.86
C VAL A 11 0.04 -16.02 2.52
N ILE A 12 -1.07 -15.85 3.27
CA ILE A 12 -1.99 -14.73 3.09
C ILE A 12 -1.27 -13.41 3.36
N ALA A 13 -0.50 -13.31 4.44
CA ALA A 13 0.27 -12.11 4.77
C ALA A 13 1.30 -11.77 3.69
N ALA A 14 2.03 -12.75 3.17
CA ALA A 14 3.03 -12.54 2.12
C ALA A 14 2.38 -12.10 0.79
N VAL A 15 1.28 -12.74 0.39
CA VAL A 15 0.54 -12.34 -0.81
C VAL A 15 -0.04 -10.93 -0.64
N ALA A 16 -0.65 -10.64 0.50
CA ALA A 16 -1.16 -9.30 0.79
C ALA A 16 -0.04 -8.24 0.80
N ALA A 17 1.16 -8.58 1.28
CA ALA A 17 2.32 -7.68 1.23
C ALA A 17 2.75 -7.38 -0.22
N LEU A 18 2.70 -8.35 -1.12
CA LEU A 18 2.96 -8.12 -2.56
C LEU A 18 1.86 -7.25 -3.19
N VAL A 19 0.60 -7.52 -2.84
CA VAL A 19 -0.53 -6.68 -3.29
C VAL A 19 -0.37 -5.24 -2.80
N LEU A 20 0.10 -5.04 -1.56
CA LEU A 20 0.34 -3.70 -1.01
C LEU A 20 1.35 -2.92 -1.85
N LEU A 21 2.43 -3.55 -2.35
CA LEU A 21 3.39 -2.89 -3.24
C LEU A 21 2.74 -2.36 -4.53
N PHE A 22 1.79 -3.11 -5.11
CA PHE A 22 1.03 -2.63 -6.26
C PHE A 22 0.09 -1.49 -5.89
N VAL A 23 -0.58 -1.59 -4.74
CA VAL A 23 -1.49 -0.55 -4.25
C VAL A 23 -0.74 0.75 -3.94
N MET A 24 0.52 0.67 -3.51
CA MET A 24 1.38 1.85 -3.32
C MET A 24 1.67 2.61 -4.62
N ALA A 25 1.57 1.96 -5.77
CA ALA A 25 1.74 2.58 -7.08
C ALA A 25 0.44 3.18 -7.65
N LEU A 26 -0.70 2.91 -7.04
CA LEU A 26 -1.97 3.55 -7.40
C LEU A 26 -2.02 4.99 -6.86
N ASP A 27 -2.88 5.80 -7.46
CA ASP A 27 -3.10 7.16 -7.00
C ASP A 27 -3.83 7.15 -5.65
N TRP A 28 -3.24 7.83 -4.66
CA TRP A 28 -3.76 7.96 -3.31
C TRP A 28 -4.53 9.26 -3.14
N TYR A 29 -4.07 10.30 -3.83
CA TYR A 29 -4.65 11.62 -3.81
C TYR A 29 -4.68 12.19 -5.23
N SER A 30 -5.72 12.96 -5.53
CA SER A 30 -5.85 13.75 -6.74
C SER A 30 -6.45 15.11 -6.42
N THR A 31 -6.09 16.14 -7.18
CA THR A 31 -6.73 17.45 -7.09
C THR A 31 -7.92 17.53 -8.03
N VAL A 32 -8.86 18.45 -7.76
CA VAL A 32 -10.00 18.73 -8.66
C VAL A 32 -9.50 19.12 -10.04
N ALA A 33 -8.45 19.93 -10.10
CA ALA A 33 -7.81 20.35 -11.35
C ALA A 33 -7.24 19.14 -12.13
N GLY A 34 -6.60 18.19 -11.43
CA GLY A 34 -6.09 16.95 -12.05
C GLY A 34 -7.19 16.06 -12.64
N LYS A 35 -8.32 15.93 -11.92
CA LYS A 35 -9.48 15.19 -12.45
C LYS A 35 -10.07 15.84 -13.70
N GLU A 36 -10.13 17.18 -13.72
CA GLU A 36 -10.61 17.94 -14.87
C GLU A 36 -9.66 17.78 -16.06
N ALA A 37 -8.35 17.84 -15.82
CA ALA A 37 -7.33 17.61 -16.82
C ALA A 37 -7.41 16.20 -17.43
N ARG A 38 -7.60 15.14 -16.60
CA ARG A 38 -7.86 13.78 -17.12
C ARG A 38 -9.14 13.67 -17.91
N ARG A 39 -10.18 14.38 -17.50
CA ARG A 39 -11.45 14.40 -18.25
C ARG A 39 -11.25 15.04 -19.62
N ILE A 40 -10.48 16.12 -19.69
CA ILE A 40 -10.14 16.77 -20.97
C ILE A 40 -9.30 15.81 -21.84
N GLU A 41 -8.31 15.14 -21.28
CA GLU A 41 -7.51 14.14 -21.98
C GLU A 41 -8.37 13.03 -22.59
N THR A 42 -9.31 12.49 -21.81
CA THR A 42 -10.19 11.40 -22.28
C THR A 42 -11.21 11.86 -23.33
N LEU A 43 -11.72 13.09 -23.21
CA LEU A 43 -12.66 13.66 -24.19
C LEU A 43 -11.97 14.07 -25.49
N SER A 44 -10.67 14.39 -25.42
CA SER A 44 -9.84 14.71 -26.59
C SER A 44 -9.28 13.49 -27.30
N GLN A 45 -9.74 12.26 -27.00
CA GLN A 45 -9.36 11.08 -27.75
C GLN A 45 -9.90 11.16 -29.19
N PRO A 46 -9.03 11.12 -30.22
CA PRO A 46 -9.47 11.30 -31.58
C PRO A 46 -10.29 10.11 -32.07
N GLY A 47 -11.51 10.37 -32.46
CA GLY A 47 -12.32 9.43 -33.25
C GLY A 47 -11.89 9.34 -34.73
N GLY A 48 -10.70 9.81 -35.11
CA GLY A 48 -10.29 9.82 -36.50
C GLY A 48 -8.88 10.36 -36.74
N ALA A 49 -8.30 10.04 -37.88
CA ALA A 49 -6.91 10.31 -38.30
C ALA A 49 -6.56 11.81 -38.56
N ALA A 50 -7.37 12.76 -38.12
CA ALA A 50 -7.23 14.19 -38.38
C ALA A 50 -7.17 15.05 -37.11
N ALA A 51 -6.59 14.54 -36.02
CA ALA A 51 -6.30 15.40 -34.86
C ALA A 51 -5.27 16.45 -35.27
N GLY A 52 -5.68 17.70 -35.28
CA GLY A 52 -4.82 18.83 -35.60
C GLY A 52 -3.71 19.00 -34.55
N GLU A 53 -2.66 19.74 -34.92
CA GLU A 53 -1.49 20.01 -34.07
C GLU A 53 -1.89 20.63 -32.70
N VAL A 54 -2.89 21.51 -32.72
CA VAL A 54 -3.47 22.15 -31.51
C VAL A 54 -4.09 21.13 -30.54
N GLU A 55 -4.76 20.12 -31.08
CA GLU A 55 -5.41 19.07 -30.27
C GLU A 55 -4.39 18.13 -29.61
N ARG A 56 -3.22 17.94 -30.23
CA ARG A 56 -2.08 17.22 -29.63
C ARG A 56 -1.46 18.02 -28.49
N GLU A 57 -1.23 19.32 -28.71
CA GLU A 57 -0.66 20.22 -27.71
C GLU A 57 -1.56 20.37 -26.47
N VAL A 58 -2.88 20.51 -26.68
CA VAL A 58 -3.86 20.54 -25.58
C VAL A 58 -3.85 19.23 -24.80
N ARG A 59 -3.76 18.11 -25.48
CA ARG A 59 -3.71 16.77 -24.83
C ARG A 59 -2.43 16.58 -24.04
N GLU A 60 -1.26 16.93 -24.59
CA GLU A 60 0.01 16.82 -23.89
C GLU A 60 0.03 17.72 -22.66
N THR A 61 -0.46 18.96 -22.77
CA THR A 61 -0.55 19.88 -21.63
C THR A 61 -1.50 19.35 -20.55
N ALA A 62 -2.67 18.84 -20.94
CA ALA A 62 -3.62 18.24 -20.02
C ALA A 62 -3.04 16.99 -19.32
N ARG A 63 -2.31 16.16 -20.05
CA ARG A 63 -1.64 14.98 -19.49
C ARG A 63 -0.58 15.36 -18.45
N PHE A 64 0.28 16.32 -18.74
CA PHE A 64 1.28 16.79 -17.77
C PHE A 64 0.62 17.40 -16.54
N ALA A 65 -0.45 18.18 -16.71
CA ALA A 65 -1.20 18.75 -15.58
C ALA A 65 -1.88 17.67 -14.72
N ALA A 66 -2.37 16.58 -15.33
CA ALA A 66 -2.93 15.44 -14.61
C ALA A 66 -1.85 14.67 -13.84
N GLU A 67 -0.72 14.36 -14.47
CA GLU A 67 0.40 13.65 -13.85
C GLU A 67 0.98 14.44 -12.65
N ASP A 68 1.07 15.77 -12.72
CA ASP A 68 1.56 16.62 -11.62
C ASP A 68 0.56 16.71 -10.46
N ALA A 69 -0.74 16.58 -10.74
CA ALA A 69 -1.80 16.70 -9.75
C ALA A 69 -2.10 15.39 -8.99
N GLU A 70 -1.63 14.25 -9.50
CA GLU A 70 -1.84 12.94 -8.91
C GLU A 70 -0.64 12.54 -8.06
N ARG A 71 -0.91 11.98 -6.87
CA ARG A 71 0.15 11.52 -5.97
C ARG A 71 -0.12 10.10 -5.49
N ASN A 72 0.88 9.27 -5.62
CA ASN A 72 0.90 7.91 -5.08
C ASN A 72 1.76 7.84 -3.80
N ALA A 73 1.79 6.66 -3.15
CA ALA A 73 2.53 6.47 -1.91
C ALA A 73 4.05 6.65 -2.03
N TRP A 74 4.61 6.62 -3.24
CA TRP A 74 6.05 6.81 -3.49
C TRP A 74 6.44 8.27 -3.61
N GLN A 75 5.50 9.16 -3.92
CA GLN A 75 5.71 10.59 -4.11
C GLN A 75 5.55 11.33 -2.78
N VAL A 76 6.63 11.35 -2.03
CA VAL A 76 6.68 11.87 -0.66
C VAL A 76 6.87 13.37 -0.65
N SER A 77 5.91 14.13 -0.12
CA SER A 77 5.97 15.60 -0.02
C SER A 77 6.31 16.10 1.38
N GLY A 78 6.09 15.31 2.44
CA GLY A 78 6.26 15.73 3.82
C GLY A 78 6.93 14.72 4.73
N ALA A 79 7.22 15.12 5.97
CA ALA A 79 7.81 14.24 6.98
C ALA A 79 6.87 13.08 7.34
N LEU A 80 5.56 13.33 7.44
CA LEU A 80 4.54 12.32 7.73
C LEU A 80 4.45 11.29 6.61
N ASP A 81 4.47 11.72 5.35
CA ASP A 81 4.42 10.83 4.19
C ASP A 81 5.66 9.92 4.13
N ARG A 82 6.85 10.44 4.53
CA ARG A 82 8.06 9.62 4.69
C ARG A 82 7.91 8.55 5.75
N ILE A 83 7.32 8.88 6.88
CA ILE A 83 7.07 7.92 7.96
C ILE A 83 6.08 6.85 7.49
N ILE A 84 5.02 7.24 6.79
CA ILE A 84 4.06 6.30 6.20
C ILE A 84 4.74 5.38 5.19
N LEU A 85 5.52 5.92 4.25
CA LEU A 85 6.27 5.13 3.27
C LEU A 85 7.21 4.12 3.94
N LEU A 86 7.99 4.56 4.93
CA LEU A 86 8.87 3.68 5.70
C LEU A 86 8.08 2.61 6.46
N GLY A 87 6.94 2.97 7.04
CA GLY A 87 6.04 2.04 7.71
C GLY A 87 5.48 0.97 6.76
N LEU A 88 5.04 1.38 5.57
CA LEU A 88 4.56 0.47 4.52
C LEU A 88 5.66 -0.52 4.10
N LEU A 89 6.85 -0.02 3.76
CA LEU A 89 7.99 -0.84 3.36
C LEU A 89 8.45 -1.78 4.48
N THR A 90 8.47 -1.30 5.72
CA THR A 90 8.81 -2.11 6.89
C THR A 90 7.79 -3.23 7.08
N THR A 91 6.49 -2.93 6.97
CA THR A 91 5.41 -3.92 7.08
C THR A 91 5.54 -5.00 6.01
N VAL A 92 5.74 -4.61 4.75
CA VAL A 92 5.96 -5.54 3.62
C VAL A 92 7.17 -6.43 3.87
N THR A 93 8.31 -5.83 4.23
CA THR A 93 9.56 -6.54 4.46
C THR A 93 9.42 -7.55 5.59
N LEU A 94 8.82 -7.16 6.71
CA LEU A 94 8.62 -8.04 7.87
C LEU A 94 7.64 -9.18 7.56
N ALA A 95 6.54 -8.92 6.83
CA ALA A 95 5.58 -9.96 6.45
C ALA A 95 6.21 -11.01 5.53
N ILE A 96 6.96 -10.59 4.52
CA ILE A 96 7.68 -11.49 3.61
C ILE A 96 8.79 -12.24 4.38
N ALA A 97 9.56 -11.55 5.23
CA ALA A 97 10.61 -12.17 6.02
C ALA A 97 10.05 -13.21 6.99
N ALA A 98 8.91 -12.96 7.63
CA ALA A 98 8.24 -13.91 8.51
C ALA A 98 7.91 -15.21 7.77
N ALA A 99 7.28 -15.10 6.60
CA ALA A 99 6.96 -16.26 5.76
C ALA A 99 8.22 -17.02 5.31
N PHE A 100 9.25 -16.30 4.86
CA PHE A 100 10.51 -16.88 4.40
C PHE A 100 11.27 -17.61 5.52
N LEU A 101 11.40 -17.00 6.70
CA LEU A 101 12.13 -17.56 7.83
C LEU A 101 11.42 -18.82 8.35
N ARG A 102 10.09 -18.84 8.32
CA ARG A 102 9.31 -20.02 8.68
C ARG A 102 9.47 -21.14 7.65
N ALA A 103 9.43 -20.82 6.35
CA ALA A 103 9.72 -21.78 5.28
C ALA A 103 11.14 -22.36 5.37
N ALA A 104 12.10 -21.61 5.94
CA ALA A 104 13.44 -22.05 6.23
C ALA A 104 13.56 -22.87 7.53
N GLY A 105 12.44 -23.15 8.22
CA GLY A 105 12.42 -23.95 9.46
C GLY A 105 12.96 -23.22 10.70
N LYS A 106 13.21 -21.92 10.61
CA LYS A 106 13.69 -21.12 11.76
C LYS A 106 12.53 -20.82 12.71
N ARG A 107 12.65 -21.26 13.96
CA ARG A 107 11.69 -20.98 15.04
C ARG A 107 12.21 -19.83 15.90
N PHE A 108 11.42 -18.79 16.04
CA PHE A 108 11.69 -17.68 16.93
C PHE A 108 10.87 -17.83 18.21
N ARG A 109 11.41 -17.38 19.35
CA ARG A 109 10.68 -17.38 20.63
C ARG A 109 9.95 -16.05 20.82
N PRO A 110 8.67 -16.05 21.26
CA PRO A 110 7.98 -14.84 21.67
C PRO A 110 8.77 -14.04 22.71
N PRO A 111 8.65 -12.70 22.77
CA PRO A 111 7.69 -11.86 22.04
C PRO A 111 8.20 -11.31 20.71
N ALA A 112 9.46 -11.50 20.35
CA ALA A 112 10.11 -10.86 19.20
C ALA A 112 10.08 -11.73 17.93
N THR A 113 8.94 -12.35 17.61
CA THR A 113 8.81 -13.08 16.35
C THR A 113 8.63 -12.09 15.18
N PRO A 114 9.15 -12.40 13.98
CA PRO A 114 8.94 -11.55 12.81
C PRO A 114 7.45 -11.30 12.50
N SER A 115 6.58 -12.28 12.75
CA SER A 115 5.13 -12.14 12.60
C SER A 115 4.54 -11.12 13.59
N ALA A 116 5.02 -11.11 14.85
CA ALA A 116 4.58 -10.12 15.85
C ALA A 116 5.01 -8.69 15.47
N LEU A 117 6.25 -8.55 14.98
CA LEU A 117 6.77 -7.26 14.51
C LEU A 117 6.01 -6.78 13.26
N ALA A 118 5.68 -7.68 12.32
CA ALA A 118 4.89 -7.35 11.14
C ALA A 118 3.46 -6.92 11.51
N ALA A 119 2.83 -7.61 12.48
CA ALA A 119 1.50 -7.24 12.97
C ALA A 119 1.50 -5.85 13.62
N LEU A 120 2.50 -5.56 14.46
CA LEU A 120 2.65 -4.26 15.11
C LEU A 120 2.91 -3.15 14.08
N ALA A 121 3.89 -3.35 13.20
CA ALA A 121 4.23 -2.38 12.15
C ALA A 121 3.03 -2.12 11.23
N GLY A 122 2.34 -3.16 10.78
CA GLY A 122 1.15 -3.04 9.94
C GLY A 122 0.01 -2.29 10.62
N THR A 123 -0.24 -2.55 11.90
CA THR A 123 -1.27 -1.83 12.67
C THR A 123 -0.92 -0.35 12.84
N LEU A 124 0.32 -0.04 13.23
CA LEU A 124 0.75 1.35 13.38
C LEU A 124 0.70 2.10 12.05
N THR A 125 1.16 1.47 10.97
CA THR A 125 1.11 2.06 9.63
C THR A 125 -0.33 2.27 9.18
N ALA A 126 -1.24 1.32 9.44
CA ALA A 126 -2.66 1.47 9.12
C ALA A 126 -3.29 2.66 9.85
N VAL A 127 -2.94 2.88 11.13
CA VAL A 127 -3.40 4.05 11.89
C VAL A 127 -2.88 5.35 11.28
N LEU A 128 -1.59 5.39 10.87
CA LEU A 128 -1.02 6.58 10.23
C LEU A 128 -1.65 6.86 8.86
N VAL A 129 -1.90 5.82 8.06
CA VAL A 129 -2.59 5.96 6.75
C VAL A 129 -4.03 6.41 6.97
N ALA A 130 -4.73 5.86 7.96
CA ALA A 130 -6.08 6.30 8.31
C ALA A 130 -6.08 7.76 8.78
N TYR A 131 -5.14 8.16 9.65
CA TYR A 131 -4.99 9.56 10.04
C TYR A 131 -4.78 10.47 8.82
N ARG A 132 -3.94 10.04 7.88
CA ARG A 132 -3.65 10.79 6.66
C ARG A 132 -4.87 10.91 5.72
N ALA A 133 -5.81 9.99 5.80
CA ALA A 133 -7.08 10.08 5.07
C ALA A 133 -7.99 11.20 5.58
N PHE A 134 -7.87 11.56 6.87
CA PHE A 134 -8.61 12.68 7.47
C PHE A 134 -7.87 14.00 7.40
N ASP A 135 -6.53 13.96 7.46
CA ASP A 135 -5.64 15.10 7.35
C ASP A 135 -5.01 15.10 5.94
N GLU A 136 -5.84 15.43 4.96
CA GLU A 136 -5.44 15.45 3.56
C GLU A 136 -4.29 16.44 3.34
N PRO A 137 -3.28 16.08 2.51
CA PRO A 137 -2.21 17.00 2.16
C PRO A 137 -2.80 18.10 1.27
N GLY A 138 -3.28 19.18 1.86
CA GLY A 138 -3.91 20.27 1.13
C GLY A 138 -3.17 21.57 1.33
N LEU A 139 -2.73 22.18 0.24
CA LEU A 139 -2.52 23.59 0.07
C LEU A 139 -3.74 24.06 -0.73
N ASP A 140 -4.65 24.81 -0.13
CA ASP A 140 -5.70 25.65 -0.73
C ASP A 140 -6.58 25.08 -1.87
N GLU A 141 -6.26 23.93 -2.46
CA GLU A 141 -7.05 23.24 -3.48
C GLU A 141 -7.71 22.00 -2.87
N ALA A 142 -8.99 21.78 -3.19
CA ALA A 142 -9.73 20.60 -2.74
C ALA A 142 -9.08 19.32 -3.24
N THR A 143 -8.34 18.66 -2.36
CA THR A 143 -7.75 17.33 -2.59
C THR A 143 -8.84 16.29 -2.38
N THR A 144 -8.85 15.25 -3.17
CA THR A 144 -9.77 14.12 -3.01
C THR A 144 -8.98 12.84 -2.81
N VAL A 145 -9.44 12.01 -1.86
CA VAL A 145 -8.88 10.67 -1.63
C VAL A 145 -9.27 9.76 -2.79
N GLU A 146 -8.28 9.15 -3.42
CA GLU A 146 -8.46 8.18 -4.49
C GLU A 146 -8.48 6.73 -3.98
N SER A 147 -8.76 5.79 -4.89
CA SER A 147 -8.94 4.37 -4.54
C SER A 147 -7.72 3.69 -3.94
N GLY A 148 -6.51 4.19 -4.21
CA GLY A 148 -5.27 3.62 -3.69
C GLY A 148 -5.20 3.64 -2.16
N LEU A 149 -5.60 4.74 -1.53
CA LEU A 149 -5.52 4.89 -0.08
C LEU A 149 -6.48 3.95 0.68
N PRO A 150 -7.81 3.90 0.41
CA PRO A 150 -8.70 2.97 1.10
C PRO A 150 -8.33 1.51 0.81
N LEU A 151 -7.86 1.19 -0.39
CA LEU A 151 -7.39 -0.15 -0.71
C LEU A 151 -6.13 -0.52 0.10
N ALA A 152 -5.20 0.41 0.29
CA ALA A 152 -4.03 0.21 1.16
C ALA A 152 -4.44 -0.09 2.61
N LEU A 153 -5.44 0.60 3.15
CA LEU A 153 -5.98 0.33 4.50
C LEU A 153 -6.55 -1.08 4.62
N VAL A 154 -7.32 -1.53 3.63
CA VAL A 154 -7.86 -2.91 3.60
C VAL A 154 -6.73 -3.93 3.58
N VAL A 155 -5.75 -3.76 2.70
CA VAL A 155 -4.63 -4.69 2.57
C VAL A 155 -3.75 -4.69 3.82
N LEU A 156 -3.47 -3.54 4.44
CA LEU A 156 -2.78 -3.45 5.73
C LEU A 156 -3.54 -4.18 6.83
N GLY A 157 -4.87 -4.06 6.86
CA GLY A 157 -5.72 -4.80 7.78
C GLY A 157 -5.60 -6.31 7.60
N VAL A 158 -5.58 -6.79 6.36
CA VAL A 158 -5.37 -8.22 6.04
C VAL A 158 -3.99 -8.68 6.52
N ILE A 159 -2.93 -7.93 6.28
CA ILE A 159 -1.58 -8.25 6.76
C ILE A 159 -1.55 -8.33 8.28
N ALA A 160 -2.05 -7.30 8.98
CA ALA A 160 -2.03 -7.22 10.43
C ALA A 160 -2.81 -8.39 11.07
N LEU A 161 -4.01 -8.69 10.57
CA LEU A 161 -4.84 -9.80 11.07
C LEU A 161 -4.20 -11.16 10.80
N SER A 162 -3.65 -11.38 9.61
CA SER A 162 -2.97 -12.62 9.25
C SER A 162 -1.72 -12.85 10.09
N CYS A 163 -0.89 -11.82 10.28
CA CYS A 163 0.28 -11.89 11.15
C CYS A 163 -0.12 -12.11 12.62
N HIS A 164 -1.21 -11.50 13.09
CA HIS A 164 -1.72 -11.72 14.44
C HIS A 164 -2.23 -13.16 14.63
N ALA A 165 -2.92 -13.72 13.63
CA ALA A 165 -3.32 -15.13 13.64
C ALA A 165 -2.11 -16.07 13.71
N ALA A 166 -1.06 -15.79 12.93
CA ALA A 166 0.19 -16.54 12.96
C ALA A 166 0.84 -16.55 14.35
N VAL A 167 0.88 -15.41 15.04
CA VAL A 167 1.41 -15.31 16.42
C VAL A 167 0.60 -16.16 17.39
N ARG A 168 -0.74 -16.15 17.27
CA ARG A 168 -1.60 -16.99 18.13
C ARG A 168 -1.37 -18.48 17.92
N GLU A 169 -1.14 -18.90 16.69
CA GLU A 169 -0.85 -20.30 16.35
C GLU A 169 0.52 -20.73 16.89
N GLU A 170 1.54 -19.85 16.83
CA GLU A 170 2.85 -20.05 17.47
C GLU A 170 2.73 -20.30 18.99
N GLY A 171 1.92 -19.47 19.67
CA GLY A 171 1.70 -19.59 21.12
C GLY A 171 1.00 -20.89 21.53
N ARG A 172 0.10 -21.41 20.71
CA ARG A 172 -0.60 -22.67 20.99
C ARG A 172 0.29 -23.89 20.78
N GLY A 173 1.17 -23.87 19.79
CA GLY A 173 2.10 -24.97 19.52
C GLY A 173 3.22 -25.12 20.56
N GLY A 174 3.53 -24.04 21.31
CA GLY A 174 4.56 -24.06 22.37
C GLY A 174 4.12 -24.69 23.69
N ASN A 175 2.83 -24.79 23.96
CA ASN A 175 2.28 -25.31 25.22
C ASN A 175 1.92 -26.80 25.17
N GLY A 176 2.22 -27.50 24.08
CA GLY A 176 1.79 -28.87 23.82
C GLY A 176 2.85 -29.96 24.04
N CYS A 177 3.98 -29.69 24.71
CA CYS A 177 4.95 -30.74 25.08
C CYS A 177 5.19 -30.72 26.59
N PRO A 178 4.74 -31.72 27.35
CA PRO A 178 5.31 -32.05 28.66
C PRO A 178 6.71 -32.67 28.53
#